data_7edc41f51e7284720d4f6de0b995928a
#
_entry.id   7edc41f51e7284720d4f6de0b995928a
#
_cell.length_a   1.000
_cell.length_b   1.000
_cell.length_c   1.000
_cell.angle_alpha   90.00
_cell.angle_beta   90.00
_cell.angle_gamma   90.00
#
_symmetry.space_group_name_H-M   'P 1'
#
loop_
_entity.id
_entity.type
_entity.pdbx_description
1 polymer ?
#
loop_
_entity_poly.entity_id
_entity_poly.type
_entity_poly.pdbx_seq_one_letter_code
_entity_poly.pdbx_strand_id
1 'polypeptide(L)'
;TRFGEGFQVNAAVVIGANCEFGRHVLLNRSASIGHDARVEDFASLGPGCVLCGSCRIGAGAFIGGGATLAPGVSVGANAIVGAGAVVIRDVPPGCFVAGNPARIVREGLRGYNDVGV
;
A
#
# COMPACT_ATOMS: atom_id res chain seq x y z
N THR A 1 -7.27 13.56 9.39
CA THR A 1 -6.34 12.44 9.20
C THR A 1 -5.85 11.94 10.54
N ARG A 2 -5.83 10.64 10.71
CA ARG A 2 -5.41 9.99 11.95
C ARG A 2 -4.18 9.14 11.71
N PHE A 3 -3.28 9.14 12.67
CA PHE A 3 -2.03 8.37 12.62
C PHE A 3 -1.93 7.49 13.86
N GLY A 4 -1.66 6.21 13.66
CA GLY A 4 -1.44 5.28 14.74
C GLY A 4 -0.05 5.40 15.36
N GLU A 5 0.16 4.67 16.44
CA GLU A 5 1.45 4.60 17.11
C GLU A 5 2.53 4.11 16.17
N GLY A 6 3.74 4.64 16.27
CA GLY A 6 4.88 4.21 15.46
C GLY A 6 4.80 4.57 14.00
N PHE A 7 3.93 5.49 13.62
CA PHE A 7 3.81 5.97 12.25
C PHE A 7 5.10 6.65 11.82
N GLN A 8 5.62 6.28 10.65
CA GLN A 8 6.82 6.87 10.08
C GLN A 8 6.53 7.43 8.70
N VAL A 9 6.95 8.65 8.48
CA VAL A 9 6.77 9.32 7.20
C VAL A 9 8.07 10.00 6.80
N ASN A 10 8.54 9.70 5.59
CA ASN A 10 9.76 10.28 5.06
C ASN A 10 9.47 11.57 4.29
N ALA A 11 10.54 12.17 3.74
CA ALA A 11 10.44 13.48 3.09
C ALA A 11 9.54 13.47 1.85
N ALA A 12 8.92 14.61 1.59
CA ALA A 12 8.13 14.88 0.39
C ALA A 12 6.92 13.97 0.20
N VAL A 13 6.42 13.37 1.28
CA VAL A 13 5.16 12.60 1.25
C VAL A 13 4.00 13.58 1.24
N VAL A 14 3.02 13.32 0.37
CA VAL A 14 1.79 14.10 0.29
C VAL A 14 0.63 13.22 0.73
N ILE A 15 -0.18 13.72 1.67
CA ILE A 15 -1.32 12.99 2.20
C ILE A 15 -2.58 13.82 1.98
N GLY A 16 -3.56 13.22 1.31
CA GLY A 16 -4.85 13.85 1.08
C GLY A 16 -5.71 13.92 2.34
N ALA A 17 -6.90 14.47 2.21
CA ALA A 17 -7.80 14.67 3.33
C ALA A 17 -8.42 13.36 3.80
N ASN A 18 -8.78 13.32 5.09
CA ASN A 18 -9.58 12.27 5.69
C ASN A 18 -8.96 10.86 5.57
N CYS A 19 -7.65 10.75 5.75
CA CYS A 19 -6.97 9.47 5.74
C CYS A 19 -6.83 8.90 7.16
N GLU A 20 -6.74 7.57 7.25
CA GLU A 20 -6.48 6.89 8.51
C GLU A 20 -5.35 5.89 8.32
N PHE A 21 -4.37 5.95 9.21
CA PHE A 21 -3.21 5.07 9.22
C PHE A 21 -3.15 4.33 10.54
N GLY A 22 -2.97 3.02 10.47
CA GLY A 22 -2.81 2.19 11.65
C GLY A 22 -1.45 2.35 12.31
N ARG A 23 -1.10 1.37 13.13
CA ARG A 23 0.16 1.36 13.87
C ARG A 23 1.31 0.93 12.98
N HIS A 24 2.49 1.54 13.19
CA HIS A 24 3.74 1.15 12.54
C HIS A 24 3.64 1.13 11.01
N VAL A 25 2.87 2.05 10.45
CA VAL A 25 2.79 2.25 9.00
C VAL A 25 3.98 3.07 8.55
N LEU A 26 4.60 2.68 7.45
CA LEU A 26 5.71 3.42 6.85
C LEU A 26 5.29 4.01 5.52
N LEU A 27 5.41 5.33 5.40
CA LEU A 27 5.26 6.02 4.11
C LEU A 27 6.65 6.48 3.67
N ASN A 28 7.16 5.86 2.63
CA ASN A 28 8.50 6.20 2.14
C ASN A 28 8.47 7.50 1.34
N ARG A 29 9.67 8.01 1.02
CA ARG A 29 9.82 9.34 0.40
C ARG A 29 8.99 9.49 -0.86
N SER A 30 8.42 10.67 -1.05
CA SER A 30 7.66 11.05 -2.24
C SER A 30 6.41 10.20 -2.52
N ALA A 31 5.96 9.39 -1.56
CA ALA A 31 4.69 8.70 -1.71
C ALA A 31 3.55 9.72 -1.74
N SER A 32 2.58 9.48 -2.60
CA SER A 32 1.41 10.36 -2.74
C SER A 32 0.16 9.58 -2.38
N ILE A 33 -0.49 9.96 -1.30
CA ILE A 33 -1.65 9.26 -0.75
C ILE A 33 -2.89 10.10 -1.02
N GLY A 34 -3.80 9.56 -1.83
CA GLY A 34 -5.04 10.24 -2.16
C GLY A 34 -5.99 10.33 -0.97
N HIS A 35 -7.03 11.14 -1.10
CA HIS A 35 -8.02 11.34 -0.05
C HIS A 35 -8.72 10.04 0.35
N ASP A 36 -9.21 9.99 1.57
CA ASP A 36 -10.00 8.86 2.11
C ASP A 36 -9.26 7.52 2.09
N ALA A 37 -7.94 7.53 2.17
CA ALA A 37 -7.18 6.29 2.27
C ALA A 37 -7.34 5.65 3.65
N ARG A 38 -7.36 4.32 3.67
CA ARG A 38 -7.35 3.53 4.89
C ARG A 38 -6.19 2.56 4.81
N VAL A 39 -5.19 2.76 5.66
CA VAL A 39 -3.97 1.97 5.67
C VAL A 39 -3.84 1.30 7.02
N GLU A 40 -3.86 -0.02 7.03
CA GLU A 40 -3.88 -0.79 8.27
C GLU A 40 -2.49 -1.02 8.82
N ASP A 41 -2.44 -1.64 10.01
CA ASP A 41 -1.20 -1.80 10.78
C ASP A 41 -0.08 -2.47 9.97
N PHE A 42 1.13 -2.01 10.16
CA PHE A 42 2.36 -2.57 9.60
C PHE A 42 2.47 -2.53 8.07
N ALA A 43 1.59 -1.82 7.40
CA ALA A 43 1.71 -1.65 5.95
C ALA A 43 2.90 -0.74 5.61
N SER A 44 3.56 -1.02 4.49
CA SER A 44 4.66 -0.21 4.00
C SER A 44 4.37 0.25 2.58
N LEU A 45 4.47 1.55 2.37
CA LEU A 45 4.24 2.18 1.07
C LEU A 45 5.56 2.70 0.54
N GLY A 46 5.99 2.16 -0.59
CA GLY A 46 7.30 2.42 -1.16
C GLY A 46 7.48 3.83 -1.73
N PRO A 47 8.72 4.20 -2.02
CA PRO A 47 9.01 5.55 -2.50
C PRO A 47 8.33 5.82 -3.83
N GLY A 48 7.76 7.01 -3.95
CA GLY A 48 7.11 7.44 -5.18
C GLY A 48 5.86 6.68 -5.57
N CYS A 49 5.30 5.83 -4.70
CA CYS A 49 4.03 5.18 -5.01
C CYS A 49 2.89 6.20 -5.00
N VAL A 50 1.84 5.90 -5.76
CA VAL A 50 0.67 6.78 -5.86
C VAL A 50 -0.58 5.96 -5.55
N LEU A 51 -1.28 6.35 -4.48
CA LEU A 51 -2.61 5.84 -4.18
C LEU A 51 -3.61 6.90 -4.63
N CYS A 52 -4.44 6.56 -5.59
CA CYS A 52 -5.56 7.41 -5.94
C CYS A 52 -6.59 7.40 -4.80
N GLY A 53 -7.65 8.18 -4.91
CA GLY A 53 -8.60 8.34 -3.82
C GLY A 53 -9.26 7.04 -3.37
N SER A 54 -9.58 6.95 -2.09
CA SER A 54 -10.36 5.88 -1.47
C SER A 54 -9.74 4.47 -1.55
N CYS A 55 -8.43 4.39 -1.62
CA CYS A 55 -7.74 3.10 -1.57
C CYS A 55 -7.70 2.54 -0.15
N ARG A 56 -7.66 1.21 -0.05
CA ARG A 56 -7.52 0.50 1.23
C ARG A 56 -6.32 -0.41 1.16
N ILE A 57 -5.45 -0.33 2.15
CA ILE A 57 -4.23 -1.15 2.21
C ILE A 57 -4.30 -2.00 3.47
N GLY A 58 -4.35 -3.30 3.31
CA GLY A 58 -4.48 -4.24 4.42
C GLY A 58 -3.23 -4.34 5.27
N ALA A 59 -3.40 -4.92 6.46
CA ALA A 59 -2.31 -5.06 7.42
C ALA A 59 -1.13 -5.82 6.82
N GLY A 60 0.07 -5.33 7.04
CA GLY A 60 1.30 -5.96 6.57
C GLY A 60 1.51 -5.94 5.06
N ALA A 61 0.64 -5.29 4.30
CA ALA A 61 0.81 -5.20 2.85
C ALA A 61 2.00 -4.32 2.49
N PHE A 62 2.63 -4.64 1.37
CA PHE A 62 3.81 -3.92 0.87
C PHE A 62 3.50 -3.37 -0.52
N ILE A 63 3.59 -2.06 -0.68
CA ILE A 63 3.41 -1.40 -1.97
C ILE A 63 4.77 -0.98 -2.48
N GLY A 64 5.20 -1.55 -3.59
CA GLY A 64 6.51 -1.28 -4.17
C GLY A 64 6.67 0.15 -4.67
N GLY A 65 7.92 0.57 -4.77
CA GLY A 65 8.25 1.92 -5.25
C GLY A 65 7.69 2.18 -6.64
N GLY A 66 7.15 3.38 -6.84
CA GLY A 66 6.61 3.79 -8.13
C GLY A 66 5.31 3.10 -8.56
N ALA A 67 4.74 2.23 -7.74
CA ALA A 67 3.46 1.60 -8.07
C ALA A 67 2.33 2.63 -8.03
N THR A 68 1.32 2.42 -8.86
CA THR A 68 0.12 3.27 -8.90
C THR A 68 -1.12 2.42 -8.69
N LEU A 69 -1.95 2.81 -7.74
CA LEU A 69 -3.23 2.15 -7.47
C LEU A 69 -4.38 3.02 -7.94
N ALA A 70 -5.24 2.46 -8.78
CA ALA A 70 -6.42 3.15 -9.27
C ALA A 70 -7.39 3.50 -8.13
N PRO A 71 -8.30 4.47 -8.33
CA PRO A 71 -9.25 4.85 -7.30
C PRO A 71 -10.05 3.67 -6.77
N GLY A 72 -10.21 3.59 -5.46
CA GLY A 72 -11.03 2.57 -4.79
C GLY A 72 -10.42 1.18 -4.71
N VAL A 73 -9.18 0.99 -5.15
CA VAL A 73 -8.54 -0.33 -5.09
C VAL A 73 -8.26 -0.72 -3.64
N SER A 74 -8.57 -1.98 -3.32
CA SER A 74 -8.24 -2.59 -2.02
C SER A 74 -7.12 -3.60 -2.20
N VAL A 75 -6.10 -3.50 -1.36
CA VAL A 75 -4.99 -4.46 -1.32
C VAL A 75 -5.11 -5.25 -0.03
N GLY A 76 -5.21 -6.56 -0.13
CA GLY A 76 -5.44 -7.43 1.01
C GLY A 76 -4.24 -7.54 1.94
N ALA A 77 -4.48 -8.07 3.15
CA ALA A 77 -3.43 -8.24 4.16
C ALA A 77 -2.26 -9.06 3.61
N ASN A 78 -1.05 -8.65 3.94
CA ASN A 78 0.19 -9.34 3.56
C ASN A 78 0.40 -9.48 2.05
N ALA A 79 -0.38 -8.81 1.24
CA ALA A 79 -0.17 -8.80 -0.21
C ALA A 79 1.01 -7.90 -0.57
N ILE A 80 1.60 -8.17 -1.72
CA ILE A 80 2.73 -7.41 -2.24
C ILE A 80 2.38 -6.87 -3.61
N VAL A 81 2.54 -5.57 -3.78
CA VAL A 81 2.44 -4.91 -5.09
C VAL A 81 3.85 -4.62 -5.56
N GLY A 82 4.24 -5.17 -6.68
CA GLY A 82 5.59 -5.01 -7.22
C GLY A 82 5.90 -3.56 -7.61
N ALA A 83 7.18 -3.23 -7.62
CA ALA A 83 7.62 -1.89 -8.00
C ALA A 83 7.14 -1.55 -9.42
N GLY A 84 6.66 -0.34 -9.60
CA GLY A 84 6.18 0.15 -10.89
C GLY A 84 4.88 -0.48 -11.40
N ALA A 85 4.23 -1.32 -10.60
CA ALA A 85 2.97 -1.96 -11.01
C ALA A 85 1.85 -0.92 -11.13
N VAL A 86 0.94 -1.15 -12.06
CA VAL A 86 -0.28 -0.35 -12.19
C VAL A 86 -1.46 -1.24 -11.85
N VAL A 87 -2.05 -1.01 -10.66
CA VAL A 87 -3.09 -1.86 -10.08
C VAL A 87 -4.45 -1.25 -10.36
N ILE A 88 -5.27 -1.94 -11.12
CA ILE A 88 -6.61 -1.47 -11.49
C ILE A 88 -7.73 -2.32 -10.88
N ARG A 89 -7.39 -3.39 -10.18
CA ARG A 89 -8.35 -4.29 -9.54
C ARG A 89 -7.87 -4.61 -8.13
N ASP A 90 -8.80 -5.01 -7.28
CA ASP A 90 -8.46 -5.42 -5.92
C ASP A 90 -7.45 -6.57 -5.91
N VAL A 91 -6.54 -6.52 -4.95
CA VAL A 91 -5.52 -7.54 -4.76
C VAL A 91 -5.90 -8.41 -3.57
N PRO A 92 -6.12 -9.70 -3.77
CA PRO A 92 -6.47 -10.59 -2.66
C PRO A 92 -5.36 -10.68 -1.61
N PRO A 93 -5.70 -11.00 -0.35
CA PRO A 93 -4.68 -11.20 0.67
C PRO A 93 -3.62 -12.22 0.25
N GLY A 94 -2.38 -11.97 0.63
CA GLY A 94 -1.28 -12.91 0.39
C GLY A 94 -0.88 -13.09 -1.06
N CYS A 95 -1.31 -12.23 -1.95
CA CYS A 95 -0.94 -12.31 -3.37
C CYS A 95 0.19 -11.35 -3.70
N PHE A 96 1.04 -11.75 -4.63
CA PHE A 96 2.01 -10.86 -5.24
C PHE A 96 1.51 -10.50 -6.64
N VAL A 97 1.32 -9.22 -6.89
CA VAL A 97 0.92 -8.72 -8.20
C VAL A 97 2.02 -7.85 -8.79
N ALA A 98 2.17 -7.87 -10.10
CA ALA A 98 3.18 -7.07 -10.80
C ALA A 98 2.73 -6.76 -12.22
N GLY A 99 3.32 -5.74 -12.79
CA GLY A 99 3.12 -5.37 -14.19
C GLY A 99 2.11 -4.25 -14.41
N ASN A 100 1.85 -3.96 -15.67
CA ASN A 100 0.91 -2.92 -16.11
C ASN A 100 0.05 -3.48 -17.26
N PRO A 101 -1.23 -3.80 -17.04
CA PRO A 101 -1.90 -3.84 -15.75
C PRO A 101 -1.35 -4.96 -14.87
N ALA A 102 -1.41 -4.76 -13.57
CA ALA A 102 -0.90 -5.74 -12.62
C ALA A 102 -1.67 -7.06 -12.69
N ARG A 103 -0.94 -8.17 -12.59
CA ARG A 103 -1.47 -9.53 -12.60
C ARG A 103 -0.94 -10.29 -11.40
N ILE A 104 -1.68 -11.27 -10.94
CA ILE A 104 -1.23 -12.14 -9.85
C ILE A 104 -0.07 -12.99 -10.37
N VAL A 105 1.07 -12.90 -9.69
CA VAL A 105 2.27 -13.68 -10.01
C VAL A 105 2.41 -14.85 -9.04
N ARG A 106 2.06 -14.65 -7.78
CA ARG A 106 2.16 -15.68 -6.73
C ARG A 106 1.02 -15.51 -5.74
N GLU A 107 0.65 -16.61 -5.08
CA GLU A 107 -0.38 -16.62 -4.06
C GLU A 107 0.17 -17.31 -2.79
N GLY A 108 -0.58 -17.20 -1.70
CA GLY A 108 -0.23 -17.87 -0.46
C GLY A 108 0.95 -17.27 0.29
N LEU A 109 1.26 -15.99 0.06
CA LEU A 109 2.35 -15.32 0.75
C LEU A 109 1.95 -14.95 2.18
N ARG A 110 2.95 -14.92 3.07
CA ARG A 110 2.78 -14.50 4.45
C ARG A 110 3.34 -13.10 4.69
N GLY A 111 3.46 -12.31 3.63
CA GLY A 111 4.00 -10.97 3.66
C GLY A 111 5.34 -10.87 2.96
N TYR A 112 5.90 -9.67 2.96
CA TYR A 112 7.19 -9.41 2.32
C TYR A 112 8.30 -10.18 3.05
N ASN A 113 9.09 -10.96 2.31
CA ASN A 113 10.12 -11.85 2.85
C ASN A 113 9.57 -12.88 3.85
N ASP A 114 8.33 -13.33 3.64
CA ASP A 114 7.64 -14.28 4.54
C ASP A 114 7.47 -13.79 5.97
N VAL A 115 7.51 -12.48 6.18
CA VAL A 115 7.26 -11.86 7.49
C VAL A 115 5.87 -11.23 7.46
N GLY A 116 4.87 -12.00 7.83
CA GLY A 116 3.48 -11.54 7.88
C GLY A 116 3.08 -10.98 9.23
N VAL A 117 1.89 -10.42 9.26
CA VAL A 117 1.25 -9.89 10.48
C VAL A 117 -0.06 -10.59 10.77
#